data_fba9e16b3a7ff9c95b15f831ab8156af
#
_entry.id   fba9e16b3a7ff9c95b15f831ab8156af
#
_cell.length_a   1.000
_cell.length_b   1.000
_cell.length_c   1.000
_cell.angle_alpha   90.00
_cell.angle_beta   90.00
_cell.angle_gamma   90.00
#
_symmetry.space_group_name_H-M   'P 1'
#
loop_
_entity.id
_entity.type
_entity.pdbx_description
1 polymer ?
#
loop_
_entity_poly.entity_id
_entity_poly.type
_entity_poly.pdbx_seq_one_letter_code
_entity_poly.pdbx_strand_id
1 'polypeptide(L)'
;MDHCSIVGLAVAIKYVSKMMPYGKLQLTGYGWLPIEIALMVLANANPCTKILKILDWYEEPKRYVVILEQPEPCMDLEEFSSKQGGRLTEVEARIVMFQLMEALQYCKSQGILHRDVKPENILIQTDTYHVKLFDFGCGDLIKEYYNEFAGTRKYAPPEWFTQGQYLADPATVWSVGVTLYRLVCGCLPFETTEETIIGYLFLPESLSQGKEL
;
A
#
# COMPACT_ATOMS: atom_id res chain seq x y z
N MET A 1 12.23 5.19 -15.84
CA MET A 1 11.53 6.33 -15.20
C MET A 1 12.18 7.59 -15.74
N ASP A 2 11.40 8.40 -16.41
CA ASP A 2 11.93 9.65 -16.96
C ASP A 2 11.95 10.72 -15.86
N HIS A 3 13.12 11.30 -15.59
CA HIS A 3 13.27 12.40 -14.64
C HIS A 3 12.93 13.71 -15.35
N CYS A 4 11.88 14.37 -14.92
CA CYS A 4 11.58 15.74 -15.30
C CYS A 4 11.71 16.63 -14.06
N SER A 5 12.58 17.66 -14.14
CA SER A 5 12.76 18.62 -13.05
C SER A 5 11.83 19.81 -13.28
N ILE A 6 10.78 19.93 -12.46
CA ILE A 6 10.03 21.17 -12.35
C ILE A 6 10.61 21.93 -11.16
N VAL A 7 11.39 22.96 -11.45
CA VAL A 7 11.95 23.91 -10.47
C VAL A 7 12.65 23.23 -9.28
N GLY A 8 13.62 22.32 -9.55
CA GLY A 8 14.47 21.75 -8.49
C GLY A 8 13.81 20.67 -7.61
N LEU A 9 12.61 20.22 -7.92
CA LEU A 9 11.97 19.07 -7.26
C LEU A 9 12.11 17.81 -8.12
N ALA A 10 12.63 16.74 -7.53
CA ALA A 10 12.57 15.41 -8.14
C ALA A 10 11.11 14.94 -8.18
N VAL A 11 10.68 14.38 -9.32
CA VAL A 11 9.33 13.83 -9.51
C VAL A 11 9.39 12.43 -10.12
N ALA A 12 8.48 11.56 -9.69
CA ALA A 12 8.28 10.27 -10.31
C ALA A 12 7.11 10.36 -11.30
N ILE A 13 7.25 9.67 -12.44
CA ILE A 13 6.21 9.60 -13.48
C ILE A 13 5.64 8.18 -13.51
N LYS A 14 4.33 8.06 -13.32
CA LYS A 14 3.58 6.80 -13.47
C LYS A 14 2.65 6.88 -14.65
N TYR A 15 2.60 5.82 -15.47
CA TYR A 15 1.68 5.69 -16.59
C TYR A 15 0.52 4.75 -16.21
N VAL A 16 -0.71 5.25 -16.30
CA VAL A 16 -1.95 4.48 -16.05
C VAL A 16 -2.65 4.23 -17.37
N SER A 17 -2.73 2.97 -17.81
CA SER A 17 -3.34 2.60 -19.10
C SER A 17 -4.84 2.78 -19.07
N LYS A 18 -5.42 3.34 -20.14
CA LYS A 18 -6.88 3.43 -20.35
C LYS A 18 -7.52 2.08 -20.70
N MET A 19 -6.73 1.09 -21.07
CA MET A 19 -7.20 -0.26 -21.43
C MET A 19 -7.35 -1.19 -20.21
N MET A 20 -6.90 -0.75 -19.03
CA MET A 20 -7.03 -1.57 -17.81
C MET A 20 -8.51 -1.65 -17.39
N PRO A 21 -8.98 -2.84 -16.97
CA PRO A 21 -10.37 -3.10 -16.61
C PRO A 21 -10.78 -2.44 -15.28
N TYR A 22 -9.89 -1.68 -14.66
CA TYR A 22 -10.17 -0.98 -13.41
C TYR A 22 -11.25 0.08 -13.62
N GLY A 23 -12.19 0.13 -12.67
CA GLY A 23 -13.33 1.04 -12.73
C GLY A 23 -12.92 2.51 -12.83
N LYS A 24 -13.90 3.35 -13.19
CA LYS A 24 -13.77 4.81 -13.12
C LYS A 24 -14.61 5.33 -11.99
N LEU A 25 -14.16 6.40 -11.36
CA LEU A 25 -14.90 7.13 -10.34
C LEU A 25 -15.17 8.56 -10.81
N GLN A 26 -16.38 9.03 -10.61
CA GLN A 26 -16.74 10.41 -10.89
C GLN A 26 -16.39 11.29 -9.67
N LEU A 27 -15.51 12.26 -9.88
CA LEU A 27 -15.18 13.25 -8.86
C LEU A 27 -15.71 14.63 -9.25
N THR A 28 -16.29 15.32 -8.28
CA THR A 28 -16.75 16.71 -8.44
C THR A 28 -15.56 17.61 -8.83
N GLY A 29 -15.73 18.36 -9.92
CA GLY A 29 -14.69 19.25 -10.47
C GLY A 29 -13.68 18.57 -11.41
N TYR A 30 -13.61 17.24 -11.46
CA TYR A 30 -12.64 16.50 -12.28
C TYR A 30 -13.28 15.58 -13.33
N GLY A 31 -14.58 15.26 -13.19
CA GLY A 31 -15.26 14.32 -14.09
C GLY A 31 -14.93 12.86 -13.79
N TRP A 32 -14.92 12.00 -14.84
CA TRP A 32 -14.63 10.57 -14.73
C TRP A 32 -13.12 10.30 -14.82
N LEU A 33 -12.53 9.83 -13.75
CA LEU A 33 -11.13 9.44 -13.66
C LEU A 33 -10.98 7.92 -13.46
N PRO A 34 -9.86 7.30 -13.91
CA PRO A 34 -9.47 5.96 -13.45
C PRO A 34 -9.48 5.92 -11.93
N ILE A 35 -9.95 4.80 -11.36
CA ILE A 35 -10.11 4.67 -9.90
C ILE A 35 -8.83 4.98 -9.15
N GLU A 36 -7.67 4.55 -9.64
CA GLU A 36 -6.36 4.81 -9.06
C GLU A 36 -6.11 6.32 -8.90
N ILE A 37 -6.30 7.10 -9.98
CA ILE A 37 -6.09 8.55 -9.95
C ILE A 37 -7.12 9.21 -9.03
N ALA A 38 -8.38 8.79 -9.13
CA ALA A 38 -9.46 9.33 -8.29
C ALA A 38 -9.18 9.11 -6.79
N LEU A 39 -8.73 7.91 -6.40
CA LEU A 39 -8.39 7.61 -5.01
C LEU A 39 -7.18 8.40 -4.55
N MET A 40 -6.16 8.59 -5.40
CA MET A 40 -5.01 9.45 -5.08
C MET A 40 -5.43 10.90 -4.88
N VAL A 41 -6.32 11.43 -5.72
CA VAL A 41 -6.88 12.79 -5.56
C VAL A 41 -7.61 12.91 -4.23
N LEU A 42 -8.49 11.95 -3.89
CA LEU A 42 -9.21 11.94 -2.61
C LEU A 42 -8.24 11.83 -1.42
N ALA A 43 -7.25 10.94 -1.49
CA ALA A 43 -6.24 10.77 -0.44
C ALA A 43 -5.32 11.99 -0.27
N ASN A 44 -5.29 12.89 -1.25
CA ASN A 44 -4.52 14.13 -1.21
C ASN A 44 -5.40 15.39 -1.00
N ALA A 45 -6.72 15.22 -0.82
CA ALA A 45 -7.63 16.34 -0.61
C ALA A 45 -7.33 17.14 0.68
N ASN A 46 -6.81 16.46 1.68
CA ASN A 46 -6.31 17.07 2.91
C ASN A 46 -4.83 16.74 3.11
N PRO A 47 -4.04 17.60 3.74
CA PRO A 47 -2.62 17.35 3.98
C PRO A 47 -2.38 16.06 4.79
N CYS A 48 -1.67 15.10 4.22
CA CYS A 48 -1.21 13.90 4.91
C CYS A 48 0.21 13.56 4.47
N THR A 49 1.14 13.51 5.41
CA THR A 49 2.56 13.22 5.12
C THR A 49 2.83 11.73 4.92
N LYS A 50 1.86 10.86 5.25
CA LYS A 50 1.99 9.39 5.18
C LYS A 50 1.46 8.79 3.87
N ILE A 51 0.90 9.62 2.99
CA ILE A 51 0.47 9.24 1.63
C ILE A 51 1.37 9.91 0.63
N LEU A 52 1.77 9.18 -0.43
CA LEU A 52 2.55 9.75 -1.52
C LEU A 52 1.72 10.79 -2.25
N LYS A 53 2.30 11.98 -2.43
CA LYS A 53 1.59 13.11 -3.00
C LYS A 53 1.47 12.99 -4.52
N ILE A 54 0.23 13.10 -5.04
CA ILE A 54 -0.01 13.39 -6.45
C ILE A 54 0.16 14.89 -6.68
N LEU A 55 1.02 15.24 -7.64
CA LEU A 55 1.33 16.63 -7.97
C LEU A 55 0.47 17.13 -9.11
N ASP A 56 0.31 16.28 -10.16
CA ASP A 56 -0.48 16.59 -11.33
C ASP A 56 -0.77 15.30 -12.14
N TRP A 57 -1.65 15.38 -13.13
CA TRP A 57 -1.85 14.32 -14.12
C TRP A 57 -2.32 14.88 -15.45
N TYR A 58 -2.01 14.16 -16.52
CA TYR A 58 -2.39 14.53 -17.90
C TYR A 58 -3.05 13.36 -18.60
N GLU A 59 -4.08 13.64 -19.39
CA GLU A 59 -4.76 12.65 -20.19
C GLU A 59 -4.17 12.58 -21.59
N GLU A 60 -3.61 11.41 -21.96
CA GLU A 60 -3.19 11.10 -23.31
C GLU A 60 -4.20 10.16 -23.99
N PRO A 61 -4.15 9.95 -25.31
CA PRO A 61 -5.11 9.10 -26.02
C PRO A 61 -5.22 7.67 -25.48
N LYS A 62 -4.11 7.06 -25.02
CA LYS A 62 -4.03 5.66 -24.59
C LYS A 62 -3.77 5.47 -23.09
N ARG A 63 -3.38 6.51 -22.37
CA ARG A 63 -2.96 6.46 -20.97
C ARG A 63 -3.16 7.78 -20.26
N TYR A 64 -3.05 7.75 -18.96
CA TYR A 64 -2.82 8.94 -18.13
C TYR A 64 -1.34 8.97 -17.73
N VAL A 65 -0.78 10.16 -17.65
CA VAL A 65 0.56 10.44 -17.12
C VAL A 65 0.35 11.07 -15.76
N VAL A 66 0.79 10.41 -14.70
CA VAL A 66 0.62 10.86 -13.32
C VAL A 66 1.97 11.32 -12.80
N ILE A 67 2.02 12.55 -12.28
CA ILE A 67 3.21 13.16 -11.69
C ILE A 67 3.10 13.04 -10.19
N LEU A 68 4.07 12.38 -9.57
CA LEU A 68 4.13 12.12 -8.14
C LEU A 68 5.33 12.82 -7.51
N GLU A 69 5.23 13.16 -6.23
CA GLU A 69 6.42 13.52 -5.47
C GLU A 69 7.41 12.35 -5.46
N GLN A 70 8.69 12.68 -5.43
CA GLN A 70 9.77 11.72 -5.24
C GLN A 70 10.61 12.17 -4.06
N PRO A 71 10.30 11.69 -2.83
CA PRO A 71 11.14 11.97 -1.67
C PRO A 71 12.53 11.36 -1.88
N GLU A 72 13.59 12.09 -1.60
CA GLU A 72 14.96 11.58 -1.71
C GLU A 72 15.70 11.79 -0.40
N PRO A 73 16.53 10.81 0.03
CA PRO A 73 16.69 9.46 -0.52
C PRO A 73 15.56 8.52 -0.10
N CYS A 74 14.95 7.77 -1.04
CA CYS A 74 13.92 6.78 -0.72
C CYS A 74 14.03 5.52 -1.59
N MET A 75 13.42 4.45 -1.09
CA MET A 75 13.17 3.19 -1.81
C MET A 75 11.88 2.55 -1.27
N ASP A 76 11.37 1.51 -1.92
CA ASP A 76 10.30 0.74 -1.31
C ASP A 76 10.82 -0.12 -0.14
N LEU A 77 9.90 -0.56 0.71
CA LEU A 77 10.25 -1.23 1.95
C LEU A 77 10.74 -2.66 1.73
N GLU A 78 10.42 -3.30 0.60
CA GLU A 78 10.98 -4.61 0.23
C GLU A 78 12.45 -4.46 -0.17
N GLU A 79 12.79 -3.46 -0.97
CA GLU A 79 14.17 -3.14 -1.33
C GLU A 79 14.98 -2.75 -0.09
N PHE A 80 14.39 -1.93 0.80
CA PHE A 80 15.02 -1.54 2.06
C PHE A 80 15.31 -2.75 2.95
N SER A 81 14.33 -3.62 3.16
CA SER A 81 14.49 -4.86 3.93
C SER A 81 15.57 -5.75 3.34
N SER A 82 15.59 -5.91 2.00
CA SER A 82 16.60 -6.70 1.30
C SER A 82 18.02 -6.18 1.55
N LYS A 83 18.23 -4.86 1.54
CA LYS A 83 19.52 -4.21 1.86
C LYS A 83 19.92 -4.38 3.32
N GLN A 84 18.99 -4.60 4.23
CA GLN A 84 19.22 -4.86 5.65
C GLN A 84 19.40 -6.37 5.97
N GLY A 85 19.66 -7.21 4.96
CA GLY A 85 19.83 -8.65 5.14
C GLY A 85 18.52 -9.44 5.11
N GLY A 86 17.48 -8.89 4.47
CA GLY A 86 16.19 -9.55 4.17
C GLY A 86 15.11 -9.37 5.24
N ARG A 87 15.41 -8.69 6.35
CA ARG A 87 14.46 -8.39 7.43
C ARG A 87 14.83 -7.13 8.18
N LEU A 88 13.87 -6.55 8.87
CA LEU A 88 14.06 -5.42 9.77
C LEU A 88 14.23 -5.91 11.22
N THR A 89 14.88 -5.10 12.05
CA THR A 89 14.79 -5.25 13.51
C THR A 89 13.37 -4.93 13.98
N GLU A 90 12.97 -5.45 15.15
CA GLU A 90 11.65 -5.15 15.73
C GLU A 90 11.47 -3.65 16.00
N VAL A 91 12.54 -2.92 16.31
CA VAL A 91 12.51 -1.47 16.53
C VAL A 91 12.18 -0.74 15.22
N GLU A 92 12.85 -1.09 14.13
CA GLU A 92 12.59 -0.52 12.80
C GLU A 92 11.17 -0.87 12.32
N ALA A 93 10.80 -2.15 12.46
CA ALA A 93 9.44 -2.61 12.10
C ALA A 93 8.37 -1.83 12.88
N ARG A 94 8.56 -1.59 14.19
CA ARG A 94 7.64 -0.79 15.00
C ARG A 94 7.48 0.63 14.47
N ILE A 95 8.59 1.31 14.13
CA ILE A 95 8.58 2.68 13.58
C ILE A 95 7.81 2.72 12.26
N VAL A 96 8.04 1.74 11.38
CA VAL A 96 7.39 1.63 10.07
C VAL A 96 5.90 1.33 10.22
N MET A 97 5.57 0.31 11.02
CA MET A 97 4.18 -0.15 11.19
C MET A 97 3.30 0.92 11.85
N PHE A 98 3.83 1.66 12.82
CA PHE A 98 3.09 2.79 13.41
C PHE A 98 2.68 3.80 12.35
N GLN A 99 3.59 4.22 11.48
CA GLN A 99 3.32 5.17 10.40
C GLN A 99 2.39 4.59 9.32
N LEU A 100 2.54 3.28 9.01
CA LEU A 100 1.63 2.59 8.10
C LEU A 100 0.19 2.60 8.64
N MET A 101 0.02 2.34 9.94
CA MET A 101 -1.31 2.40 10.58
C MET A 101 -1.91 3.81 10.53
N GLU A 102 -1.10 4.86 10.73
CA GLU A 102 -1.55 6.25 10.53
C GLU A 102 -2.02 6.50 9.09
N ALA A 103 -1.26 6.02 8.09
CA ALA A 103 -1.63 6.14 6.68
C ALA A 103 -2.97 5.44 6.37
N LEU A 104 -3.15 4.20 6.87
CA LEU A 104 -4.37 3.41 6.64
C LEU A 104 -5.59 3.98 7.37
N GLN A 105 -5.43 4.49 8.59
CA GLN A 105 -6.48 5.19 9.32
C GLN A 105 -6.89 6.47 8.57
N TYR A 106 -5.92 7.20 8.04
CA TYR A 106 -6.21 8.36 7.21
C TYR A 106 -6.97 7.96 5.94
N CYS A 107 -6.53 6.95 5.18
CA CYS A 107 -7.27 6.44 4.02
C CYS A 107 -8.72 6.09 4.39
N LYS A 108 -8.91 5.36 5.50
CA LYS A 108 -10.25 5.02 6.00
C LYS A 108 -11.09 6.25 6.30
N SER A 109 -10.53 7.29 6.90
CA SER A 109 -11.23 8.55 7.18
C SER A 109 -11.67 9.30 5.91
N GLN A 110 -10.98 9.07 4.79
CA GLN A 110 -11.34 9.59 3.47
C GLN A 110 -12.27 8.63 2.68
N GLY A 111 -12.75 7.54 3.31
CA GLY A 111 -13.59 6.54 2.66
C GLY A 111 -12.86 5.64 1.67
N ILE A 112 -11.53 5.51 1.78
CA ILE A 112 -10.67 4.78 0.86
C ILE A 112 -10.19 3.49 1.49
N LEU A 113 -10.25 2.38 0.72
CA LEU A 113 -9.62 1.10 1.01
C LEU A 113 -8.48 0.86 0.01
N HIS A 114 -7.26 0.59 0.50
CA HIS A 114 -6.08 0.41 -0.35
C HIS A 114 -6.04 -0.95 -1.07
N ARG A 115 -6.42 -2.03 -0.41
CA ARG A 115 -6.50 -3.44 -0.86
C ARG A 115 -5.19 -4.15 -1.23
N ASP A 116 -4.06 -3.46 -1.30
CA ASP A 116 -2.76 -4.08 -1.65
C ASP A 116 -1.65 -3.59 -0.71
N VAL A 117 -1.88 -3.73 0.61
CA VAL A 117 -0.88 -3.38 1.62
C VAL A 117 0.20 -4.45 1.64
N LYS A 118 1.43 -4.05 1.27
CA LYS A 118 2.64 -4.91 1.23
C LYS A 118 3.89 -4.03 1.18
N PRO A 119 5.08 -4.57 1.49
CA PRO A 119 6.32 -3.79 1.53
C PRO A 119 6.61 -3.03 0.24
N GLU A 120 6.30 -3.61 -0.93
CA GLU A 120 6.54 -3.01 -2.25
C GLU A 120 5.69 -1.75 -2.52
N ASN A 121 4.60 -1.55 -1.77
CA ASN A 121 3.69 -0.40 -1.88
C ASN A 121 3.89 0.63 -0.76
N ILE A 122 4.99 0.54 -0.04
CA ILE A 122 5.36 1.42 1.08
C ILE A 122 6.74 2.01 0.78
N LEU A 123 6.84 3.31 0.54
CA LEU A 123 8.11 4.02 0.45
C LEU A 123 8.65 4.33 1.84
N ILE A 124 9.96 4.20 2.00
CA ILE A 124 10.70 4.65 3.18
C ILE A 124 11.80 5.63 2.78
N GLN A 125 11.88 6.77 3.45
CA GLN A 125 13.03 7.66 3.38
C GLN A 125 14.13 7.10 4.28
N THR A 126 15.29 6.82 3.69
CA THR A 126 16.33 6.02 4.37
C THR A 126 17.12 6.77 5.43
N ASP A 127 17.03 8.09 5.45
CA ASP A 127 17.68 8.99 6.41
C ASP A 127 16.80 9.32 7.63
N THR A 128 15.47 9.35 7.44
CA THR A 128 14.51 9.78 8.46
C THR A 128 13.57 8.68 8.93
N TYR A 129 13.54 7.54 8.24
CA TYR A 129 12.56 6.47 8.41
C TYR A 129 11.10 6.94 8.22
N HIS A 130 10.89 8.05 7.51
CA HIS A 130 9.55 8.47 7.14
C HIS A 130 8.97 7.51 6.10
N VAL A 131 7.70 7.13 6.34
CA VAL A 131 6.98 6.16 5.50
C VAL A 131 5.87 6.88 4.72
N LYS A 132 5.69 6.48 3.46
CA LYS A 132 4.56 6.90 2.63
C LYS A 132 3.93 5.70 1.93
N LEU A 133 2.61 5.54 2.12
CA LEU A 133 1.81 4.56 1.38
C LEU A 133 1.56 5.08 -0.05
N PHE A 134 1.69 4.21 -1.05
CA PHE A 134 1.49 4.56 -2.45
C PHE A 134 0.86 3.39 -3.22
N ASP A 135 0.59 3.58 -4.51
CA ASP A 135 -0.02 2.62 -5.43
C ASP A 135 -1.46 2.20 -5.05
N PHE A 136 -2.40 3.07 -5.37
CA PHE A 136 -3.84 2.84 -5.20
C PHE A 136 -4.49 2.07 -6.37
N GLY A 137 -3.69 1.41 -7.23
CA GLY A 137 -4.18 0.70 -8.40
C GLY A 137 -5.16 -0.43 -8.11
N CYS A 138 -5.05 -1.04 -6.94
CA CYS A 138 -5.99 -2.04 -6.44
C CYS A 138 -7.08 -1.45 -5.53
N GLY A 139 -7.01 -0.16 -5.20
CA GLY A 139 -7.89 0.49 -4.22
C GLY A 139 -9.36 0.56 -4.63
N ASP A 140 -10.21 0.93 -3.68
CA ASP A 140 -11.64 1.17 -3.90
C ASP A 140 -12.17 2.14 -2.82
N LEU A 141 -13.38 2.67 -3.02
CA LEU A 141 -14.14 3.28 -1.93
C LEU A 141 -14.59 2.21 -0.93
N ILE A 142 -14.70 2.58 0.34
CA ILE A 142 -15.17 1.63 1.38
C ILE A 142 -16.63 1.26 1.09
N LYS A 143 -16.87 -0.07 1.05
CA LYS A 143 -18.18 -0.71 0.83
C LYS A 143 -18.51 -1.59 2.03
N GLU A 144 -19.76 -2.02 2.12
CA GLU A 144 -20.21 -2.95 3.15
C GLU A 144 -19.46 -4.28 3.07
N TYR A 145 -19.28 -4.81 1.85
CA TYR A 145 -18.47 -6.02 1.57
C TYR A 145 -17.91 -5.99 0.14
N TYR A 146 -16.94 -6.86 -0.12
CA TYR A 146 -16.29 -7.04 -1.42
C TYR A 146 -16.45 -8.50 -1.85
N ASN A 147 -16.93 -8.72 -3.06
CA ASN A 147 -17.09 -10.02 -3.72
C ASN A 147 -16.16 -10.20 -4.92
N GLU A 148 -15.23 -9.28 -5.11
CA GLU A 148 -14.15 -9.36 -6.10
C GLU A 148 -12.84 -9.05 -5.41
N PHE A 149 -11.83 -9.91 -5.65
CA PHE A 149 -10.50 -9.68 -5.09
C PHE A 149 -9.70 -8.73 -5.98
N ALA A 150 -9.05 -7.78 -5.33
CA ALA A 150 -7.99 -6.98 -5.92
C ALA A 150 -6.83 -6.94 -4.92
N GLY A 151 -5.60 -6.90 -5.45
CA GLY A 151 -4.38 -6.94 -4.66
C GLY A 151 -3.55 -8.20 -4.87
N THR A 152 -2.55 -8.36 -4.04
CA THR A 152 -1.58 -9.46 -4.10
C THR A 152 -2.11 -10.69 -3.35
N ARG A 153 -2.31 -11.81 -4.05
CA ARG A 153 -2.98 -13.02 -3.52
C ARG A 153 -2.37 -13.56 -2.22
N LYS A 154 -1.05 -13.47 -2.04
CA LYS A 154 -0.36 -13.91 -0.80
C LYS A 154 -0.66 -13.03 0.43
N TYR A 155 -1.27 -11.88 0.24
CA TYR A 155 -1.74 -10.96 1.28
C TYR A 155 -3.26 -11.00 1.47
N ALA A 156 -3.96 -11.89 0.73
CA ALA A 156 -5.42 -12.04 0.81
C ALA A 156 -5.83 -12.71 2.13
N PRO A 157 -6.93 -12.27 2.76
CA PRO A 157 -7.41 -12.86 4.00
C PRO A 157 -8.08 -14.22 3.76
N PRO A 158 -8.10 -15.13 4.76
CA PRO A 158 -8.64 -16.47 4.60
C PRO A 158 -10.12 -16.52 4.22
N GLU A 159 -10.93 -15.56 4.67
CA GLU A 159 -12.35 -15.47 4.32
C GLU A 159 -12.57 -15.23 2.83
N TRP A 160 -11.64 -14.59 2.12
CA TRP A 160 -11.70 -14.51 0.66
C TRP A 160 -11.70 -15.90 0.01
N PHE A 161 -10.85 -16.80 0.48
CA PHE A 161 -10.72 -18.15 -0.08
C PHE A 161 -11.85 -19.09 0.32
N THR A 162 -12.41 -18.90 1.51
CA THR A 162 -13.45 -19.79 2.08
C THR A 162 -14.88 -19.33 1.79
N GLN A 163 -15.09 -18.02 1.65
CA GLN A 163 -16.44 -17.43 1.52
C GLN A 163 -16.63 -16.67 0.21
N GLY A 164 -15.53 -16.35 -0.55
CA GLY A 164 -15.58 -15.55 -1.77
C GLY A 164 -15.95 -14.08 -1.53
N GLN A 165 -15.86 -13.62 -0.28
CA GLN A 165 -16.15 -12.23 0.11
C GLN A 165 -15.33 -11.84 1.33
N TYR A 166 -15.14 -10.52 1.52
CA TYR A 166 -14.43 -9.97 2.68
C TYR A 166 -14.91 -8.57 3.04
N LEU A 167 -14.61 -8.15 4.25
CA LEU A 167 -14.86 -6.81 4.78
C LEU A 167 -13.58 -5.98 4.75
N ALA A 168 -13.70 -4.65 4.61
CA ALA A 168 -12.58 -3.73 4.49
C ALA A 168 -11.58 -3.82 5.65
N ASP A 169 -12.07 -3.68 6.89
CA ASP A 169 -11.20 -3.62 8.07
C ASP A 169 -10.52 -4.95 8.38
N PRO A 170 -11.22 -6.11 8.45
CA PRO A 170 -10.56 -7.39 8.66
C PRO A 170 -9.50 -7.71 7.61
N ALA A 171 -9.79 -7.48 6.32
CA ALA A 171 -8.84 -7.72 5.24
C ALA A 171 -7.62 -6.80 5.33
N THR A 172 -7.80 -5.52 5.72
CA THR A 172 -6.70 -4.60 5.96
C THR A 172 -5.82 -5.07 7.13
N VAL A 173 -6.42 -5.44 8.25
CA VAL A 173 -5.68 -5.96 9.42
C VAL A 173 -4.90 -7.20 9.06
N TRP A 174 -5.49 -8.11 8.29
CA TRP A 174 -4.78 -9.30 7.79
C TRP A 174 -3.55 -8.95 6.96
N SER A 175 -3.71 -8.11 5.92
CA SER A 175 -2.59 -7.71 5.05
C SER A 175 -1.49 -6.95 5.80
N VAL A 176 -1.86 -6.14 6.80
CA VAL A 176 -0.91 -5.48 7.72
C VAL A 176 -0.15 -6.52 8.55
N GLY A 177 -0.83 -7.56 9.05
CA GLY A 177 -0.19 -8.68 9.78
C GLY A 177 0.79 -9.45 8.90
N VAL A 178 0.41 -9.79 7.65
CA VAL A 178 1.31 -10.44 6.68
C VAL A 178 2.52 -9.55 6.37
N THR A 179 2.31 -8.24 6.20
CA THR A 179 3.38 -7.26 5.99
C THR A 179 4.35 -7.23 7.16
N LEU A 180 3.84 -7.13 8.40
CA LEU A 180 4.68 -7.15 9.61
C LEU A 180 5.52 -8.44 9.69
N TYR A 181 4.87 -9.60 9.49
CA TYR A 181 5.57 -10.88 9.51
C TYR A 181 6.69 -10.93 8.46
N ARG A 182 6.40 -10.51 7.21
CA ARG A 182 7.40 -10.43 6.13
C ARG A 182 8.60 -9.57 6.52
N LEU A 183 8.34 -8.43 7.17
CA LEU A 183 9.40 -7.50 7.56
C LEU A 183 10.29 -8.04 8.69
N VAL A 184 9.73 -8.73 9.70
CA VAL A 184 10.51 -9.18 10.86
C VAL A 184 11.07 -10.60 10.69
N CYS A 185 10.40 -11.46 9.91
CA CYS A 185 10.82 -12.84 9.68
C CYS A 185 11.65 -13.01 8.39
N GLY A 186 11.54 -12.08 7.43
CA GLY A 186 12.21 -12.16 6.13
C GLY A 186 11.54 -13.10 5.12
N CYS A 187 10.39 -13.70 5.46
CA CYS A 187 9.59 -14.58 4.60
C CYS A 187 8.11 -14.33 4.82
N LEU A 188 7.26 -14.84 3.95
CA LEU A 188 5.81 -14.77 4.15
C LEU A 188 5.36 -15.78 5.24
N PRO A 189 4.27 -15.48 5.98
CA PRO A 189 3.72 -16.41 6.95
C PRO A 189 3.06 -17.64 6.32
N PHE A 190 2.55 -17.49 5.10
CA PHE A 190 1.83 -18.51 4.34
C PHE A 190 2.24 -18.44 2.87
N GLU A 191 2.63 -19.58 2.30
CA GLU A 191 3.04 -19.68 0.88
C GLU A 191 1.90 -20.17 -0.01
N THR A 192 0.97 -20.94 0.54
CA THR A 192 -0.18 -21.52 -0.17
C THR A 192 -1.51 -21.01 0.39
N THR A 193 -2.57 -21.19 -0.43
CA THR A 193 -3.94 -20.86 -0.01
C THR A 193 -4.38 -21.75 1.17
N GLU A 194 -3.98 -23.02 1.16
CA GLU A 194 -4.28 -24.00 2.20
C GLU A 194 -3.68 -23.57 3.55
N GLU A 195 -2.41 -23.13 3.53
CA GLU A 195 -1.76 -22.59 4.74
C GLU A 195 -2.45 -21.34 5.25
N THR A 196 -2.87 -20.43 4.34
CA THR A 196 -3.63 -19.23 4.71
C THR A 196 -4.97 -19.59 5.38
N ILE A 197 -5.69 -20.60 4.87
CA ILE A 197 -6.97 -21.04 5.43
C ILE A 197 -6.78 -21.71 6.79
N ILE A 198 -5.74 -22.54 6.95
CA ILE A 198 -5.42 -23.22 8.22
C ILE A 198 -4.99 -22.19 9.28
N GLY A 199 -4.25 -21.16 8.86
CA GLY A 199 -3.86 -20.04 9.74
C GLY A 199 -2.85 -20.41 10.83
N TYR A 200 -2.12 -21.53 10.69
CA TYR A 200 -1.08 -21.89 11.65
C TYR A 200 0.17 -21.01 11.45
N LEU A 201 0.40 -20.11 12.38
CA LEU A 201 1.50 -19.16 12.33
C LEU A 201 2.73 -19.69 13.11
N PHE A 202 3.85 -19.86 12.42
CA PHE A 202 5.12 -20.13 13.06
C PHE A 202 5.83 -18.83 13.41
N LEU A 203 6.15 -18.63 14.70
CA LEU A 203 6.93 -17.49 15.17
C LEU A 203 8.36 -17.95 15.52
N PRO A 204 9.41 -17.38 14.89
CA PRO A 204 10.78 -17.68 15.25
C PRO A 204 11.08 -17.33 16.72
N GLU A 205 11.84 -18.18 17.41
CA GLU A 205 12.27 -17.93 18.81
C GLU A 205 13.09 -16.64 18.98
N SER A 206 13.67 -16.14 17.88
CA SER A 206 14.46 -14.90 17.87
C SER A 206 13.61 -13.62 18.00
N LEU A 207 12.28 -13.72 17.85
CA LEU A 207 11.41 -12.59 18.10
C LEU A 207 11.19 -12.42 19.61
N SER A 208 11.11 -11.16 20.06
CA SER A 208 10.87 -10.85 21.46
C SER A 208 9.56 -11.51 21.91
N GLN A 209 9.63 -12.32 22.98
CA GLN A 209 8.43 -12.88 23.61
C GLN A 209 7.75 -11.74 24.37
N GLY A 210 6.96 -10.94 23.68
CA GLY A 210 5.98 -9.93 24.14
C GLY A 210 5.85 -9.65 25.66
N LYS A 211 6.96 -9.44 26.33
CA LYS A 211 7.01 -8.92 27.70
C LYS A 211 7.32 -7.42 27.59
N GLU A 212 6.31 -6.61 27.52
CA GLU A 212 6.31 -5.13 27.46
C GLU A 212 5.73 -4.61 26.15
N LEU A 213 4.42 -4.61 26.09
CA LEU A 213 3.61 -3.62 25.38
C LEU A 213 2.86 -2.81 26.40
#